data_6206e3690f0f2e8dd8f7eb059e17f735
#
_entry.id   6206e3690f0f2e8dd8f7eb059e17f735
#
_cell.length_a   1.000
_cell.length_b   1.000
_cell.length_c   1.000
_cell.angle_alpha   90.00
_cell.angle_beta   90.00
_cell.angle_gamma   90.00
#
_symmetry.space_group_name_H-M   'P 1'
#
loop_
_entity.id
_entity.type
_entity.pdbx_description
1 polymer ?
#
loop_
_entity_poly.entity_id
_entity_poly.type
_entity_poly.pdbx_seq_one_letter_code
_entity_poly.pdbx_strand_id
1 'polypeptide(L)'
;MSVSRQRLPGLDWVLVGAVLGLLALGVLLVWSATSHVPSLTGGDPRAYLGKQLANVVIGLVLMTVVMTTDHRWVRIVAPVVYLAAVVGLALVLAAGSTINGSRSWLTFAGLSLQPSELAKLAVVIGMALFVAERSQGGWRQRVGGLDVVGMLLIAGVPAVLILLQPDLG
;
A
#
# COMPACT_ATOMS: atom_id res chain seq x y z
N MET A 1 -23.35 -29.59 -16.31
CA MET A 1 -22.57 -28.41 -15.93
C MET A 1 -22.42 -28.44 -14.43
N SER A 2 -21.36 -29.01 -13.90
CA SER A 2 -21.09 -29.04 -12.45
C SER A 2 -20.42 -27.70 -12.10
N VAL A 3 -21.15 -26.86 -11.39
CA VAL A 3 -20.61 -25.68 -10.72
C VAL A 3 -19.65 -26.20 -9.66
N SER A 4 -18.35 -26.20 -9.97
CA SER A 4 -17.32 -26.47 -8.97
C SER A 4 -17.45 -25.38 -7.90
N ARG A 5 -17.94 -25.75 -6.72
CA ARG A 5 -17.84 -24.92 -5.53
C ARG A 5 -16.34 -24.62 -5.34
N GLN A 6 -15.93 -23.41 -5.69
CA GLN A 6 -14.63 -22.90 -5.29
C GLN A 6 -14.64 -22.94 -3.76
N ARG A 7 -13.93 -23.91 -3.19
CA ARG A 7 -13.60 -23.89 -1.77
C ARG A 7 -12.82 -22.61 -1.57
N LEU A 8 -13.30 -21.74 -0.71
CA LEU A 8 -12.51 -20.62 -0.20
C LEU A 8 -11.17 -21.21 0.22
N PRO A 9 -10.03 -20.73 -0.31
CA PRO A 9 -8.73 -21.17 0.17
C PRO A 9 -8.74 -21.02 1.67
N GLY A 10 -8.46 -22.12 2.40
CA GLY A 10 -8.46 -22.10 3.87
C GLY A 10 -7.57 -20.97 4.33
N LEU A 11 -8.09 -20.16 5.25
CA LEU A 11 -7.36 -19.04 5.84
C LEU A 11 -6.05 -19.59 6.42
N ASP A 12 -4.92 -19.05 6.01
CA ASP A 12 -3.63 -19.42 6.61
C ASP A 12 -3.51 -18.76 8.00
N TRP A 13 -3.86 -19.52 9.02
CA TRP A 13 -3.82 -19.06 10.40
C TRP A 13 -2.42 -18.65 10.88
N VAL A 14 -1.37 -19.23 10.29
CA VAL A 14 0.02 -18.86 10.60
C VAL A 14 0.31 -17.46 10.09
N LEU A 15 -0.12 -17.15 8.85
CA LEU A 15 0.00 -15.82 8.27
C LEU A 15 -0.79 -14.78 9.07
N VAL A 16 -2.05 -15.10 9.41
CA VAL A 16 -2.89 -14.20 10.23
C VAL A 16 -2.26 -13.97 11.61
N GLY A 17 -1.76 -15.02 12.25
CA GLY A 17 -1.07 -14.90 13.54
C GLY A 17 0.20 -14.04 13.45
N ALA A 18 0.99 -14.19 12.39
CA ALA A 18 2.18 -13.38 12.15
C ALA A 18 1.81 -11.89 11.96
N VAL A 19 0.78 -11.58 11.16
CA VAL A 19 0.32 -10.21 10.96
C VAL A 19 -0.17 -9.59 12.27
N LEU A 20 -0.99 -10.30 13.04
CA LEU A 20 -1.47 -9.81 14.33
C LEU A 20 -0.32 -9.60 15.33
N GLY A 21 0.66 -10.51 15.35
CA GLY A 21 1.87 -10.37 16.18
C GLY A 21 2.68 -9.13 15.81
N LEU A 22 2.89 -8.87 14.52
CA LEU A 22 3.59 -7.67 14.05
C LEU A 22 2.81 -6.39 14.38
N LEU A 23 1.48 -6.40 14.24
CA LEU A 23 0.64 -5.26 14.61
C LEU A 23 0.72 -4.98 16.12
N ALA A 24 0.68 -6.01 16.97
CA ALA A 24 0.81 -5.87 18.41
C ALA A 24 2.18 -5.29 18.79
N LEU A 25 3.26 -5.81 18.20
CA LEU A 25 4.60 -5.26 18.38
C LEU A 25 4.70 -3.81 17.91
N GLY A 26 4.11 -3.46 16.77
CA GLY A 26 4.07 -2.09 16.26
C GLY A 26 3.36 -1.13 17.23
N VAL A 27 2.23 -1.54 17.79
CA VAL A 27 1.51 -0.74 18.80
C VAL A 27 2.35 -0.56 20.06
N LEU A 28 3.01 -1.61 20.56
CA LEU A 28 3.87 -1.56 21.72
C LEU A 28 5.09 -0.64 21.50
N LEU A 29 5.71 -0.72 20.33
CA LEU A 29 6.85 0.14 19.98
C LEU A 29 6.45 1.60 19.90
N VAL A 30 5.34 1.93 19.25
CA VAL A 30 4.82 3.31 19.20
C VAL A 30 4.51 3.81 20.60
N TRP A 31 3.84 3.00 21.42
CA TRP A 31 3.56 3.35 22.80
C TRP A 31 4.85 3.62 23.60
N SER A 32 5.81 2.71 23.52
CA SER A 32 7.10 2.84 24.24
C SER A 32 7.88 4.07 23.80
N ALA A 33 7.90 4.35 22.49
CA ALA A 33 8.66 5.48 21.95
C ALA A 33 8.02 6.85 22.23
N THR A 34 6.69 6.92 22.38
CA THR A 34 5.98 8.21 22.48
C THR A 34 5.52 8.56 23.89
N SER A 35 5.27 7.56 24.76
CA SER A 35 4.71 7.78 26.09
C SER A 35 5.56 8.64 27.01
N HIS A 36 6.87 8.67 26.80
CA HIS A 36 7.84 9.37 27.65
C HIS A 36 8.37 10.67 27.04
N VAL A 37 7.83 11.12 25.90
CA VAL A 37 8.31 12.33 25.20
C VAL A 37 7.20 13.40 25.16
N PRO A 38 7.12 14.29 26.17
CA PRO A 38 6.06 15.32 26.25
C PRO A 38 6.02 16.27 25.04
N SER A 39 7.18 16.53 24.41
CA SER A 39 7.28 17.40 23.24
C SER A 39 6.56 16.83 22.01
N LEU A 40 6.43 15.51 21.91
CA LEU A 40 5.71 14.85 20.82
C LEU A 40 4.21 14.72 21.12
N THR A 41 3.87 14.48 22.39
CA THR A 41 2.49 14.15 22.81
C THR A 41 1.64 15.38 23.15
N GLY A 42 2.24 16.57 23.20
CA GLY A 42 1.53 17.78 23.65
C GLY A 42 1.00 17.68 25.09
N GLY A 43 1.58 16.76 25.90
CA GLY A 43 1.17 16.48 27.27
C GLY A 43 0.18 15.33 27.44
N ASP A 44 -0.35 14.76 26.36
CA ASP A 44 -1.21 13.57 26.41
C ASP A 44 -0.44 12.32 25.92
N PRO A 45 0.01 11.42 26.82
CA PRO A 45 0.74 10.21 26.45
C PRO A 45 -0.07 9.26 25.55
N ARG A 46 -1.40 9.40 25.51
CA ARG A 46 -2.29 8.50 24.75
C ARG A 46 -2.59 9.00 23.35
N ALA A 47 -2.21 10.22 22.99
CA ALA A 47 -2.56 10.82 21.70
C ALA A 47 -2.07 9.98 20.49
N TYR A 48 -0.83 9.48 20.54
CA TYR A 48 -0.26 8.64 19.51
C TYR A 48 -0.83 7.21 19.53
N LEU A 49 -1.10 6.68 20.71
CA LEU A 49 -1.71 5.36 20.86
C LEU A 49 -3.10 5.33 20.21
N GLY A 50 -3.91 6.36 20.43
CA GLY A 50 -5.24 6.47 19.81
C GLY A 50 -5.17 6.49 18.28
N LYS A 51 -4.25 7.30 17.72
CA LYS A 51 -4.01 7.32 16.26
C LYS A 51 -3.53 5.97 15.74
N GLN A 52 -2.62 5.32 16.43
CA GLN A 52 -2.10 4.00 16.05
C GLN A 52 -3.19 2.94 16.06
N LEU A 53 -4.03 2.90 17.10
CA LEU A 53 -5.15 1.97 17.17
C LEU A 53 -6.18 2.21 16.05
N ALA A 54 -6.48 3.47 15.75
CA ALA A 54 -7.35 3.81 14.62
C ALA A 54 -6.78 3.29 13.29
N ASN A 55 -5.47 3.49 13.05
CA ASN A 55 -4.81 2.98 11.85
C ASN A 55 -4.81 1.45 11.79
N VAL A 56 -4.61 0.76 12.92
CA VAL A 56 -4.69 -0.72 13.00
C VAL A 56 -6.09 -1.19 12.66
N VAL A 57 -7.13 -0.56 13.19
CA VAL A 57 -8.53 -0.91 12.87
C VAL A 57 -8.81 -0.70 11.39
N ILE A 58 -8.43 0.44 10.82
CA ILE A 58 -8.58 0.72 9.39
C ILE A 58 -7.83 -0.33 8.57
N GLY A 59 -6.59 -0.66 8.93
CA GLY A 59 -5.79 -1.68 8.25
C GLY A 59 -6.43 -3.07 8.29
N LEU A 60 -6.97 -3.49 9.43
CA LEU A 60 -7.66 -4.77 9.58
C LEU A 60 -8.97 -4.82 8.78
N VAL A 61 -9.72 -3.71 8.74
CA VAL A 61 -10.93 -3.62 7.90
C VAL A 61 -10.55 -3.74 6.43
N LEU A 62 -9.55 -2.99 5.96
CA LEU A 62 -9.08 -3.07 4.58
C LEU A 62 -8.57 -4.46 4.24
N MET A 63 -7.80 -5.09 5.12
CA MET A 63 -7.33 -6.47 4.95
C MET A 63 -8.50 -7.42 4.75
N THR A 64 -9.53 -7.32 5.61
CA THR A 64 -10.73 -8.17 5.52
C THR A 64 -11.48 -7.94 4.22
N VAL A 65 -11.65 -6.67 3.80
CA VAL A 65 -12.29 -6.32 2.53
C VAL A 65 -11.53 -6.95 1.36
N VAL A 66 -10.20 -6.80 1.32
CA VAL A 66 -9.38 -7.38 0.25
C VAL A 66 -9.45 -8.91 0.23
N MET A 67 -9.40 -9.55 1.41
CA MET A 67 -9.50 -11.01 1.52
C MET A 67 -10.85 -11.58 1.06
N THR A 68 -11.92 -10.83 1.22
CA THR A 68 -13.29 -11.23 0.79
C THR A 68 -13.60 -10.81 -0.64
N THR A 69 -12.78 -9.95 -1.24
CA THR A 69 -12.99 -9.42 -2.59
C THR A 69 -12.51 -10.41 -3.65
N ASP A 70 -13.34 -10.64 -4.66
CA ASP A 70 -12.97 -11.48 -5.82
C ASP A 70 -11.84 -10.80 -6.62
N HIS A 71 -10.86 -11.59 -7.08
CA HIS A 71 -9.75 -11.13 -7.91
C HIS A 71 -10.18 -10.38 -9.19
N ARG A 72 -11.41 -10.55 -9.64
CA ARG A 72 -11.99 -9.78 -10.75
C ARG A 72 -12.06 -8.29 -10.45
N TRP A 73 -12.44 -7.94 -9.21
CA TRP A 73 -12.47 -6.56 -8.76
C TRP A 73 -11.08 -5.95 -8.66
N VAL A 74 -10.10 -6.75 -8.24
CA VAL A 74 -8.70 -6.30 -8.22
C VAL A 74 -8.25 -5.86 -9.61
N ARG A 75 -8.61 -6.63 -10.66
CA ARG A 75 -8.30 -6.29 -12.05
C ARG A 75 -8.92 -4.97 -12.50
N ILE A 76 -10.16 -4.68 -12.08
CA ILE A 76 -10.87 -3.45 -12.44
C ILE A 76 -10.34 -2.25 -11.66
N VAL A 77 -10.05 -2.44 -10.38
CA VAL A 77 -9.67 -1.36 -9.46
C VAL A 77 -8.18 -1.01 -9.55
N ALA A 78 -7.33 -1.98 -9.87
CA ALA A 78 -5.87 -1.77 -9.88
C ALA A 78 -5.40 -0.62 -10.80
N PRO A 79 -5.89 -0.45 -12.04
CA PRO A 79 -5.49 0.70 -12.86
C PRO A 79 -5.89 2.04 -12.26
N VAL A 80 -7.05 2.08 -11.57
CA VAL A 80 -7.54 3.30 -10.88
C VAL A 80 -6.65 3.61 -9.68
N VAL A 81 -6.30 2.60 -8.89
CA VAL A 81 -5.39 2.75 -7.74
C VAL A 81 -4.01 3.18 -8.20
N TYR A 82 -3.50 2.61 -9.30
CA TYR A 82 -2.23 3.00 -9.88
C TYR A 82 -2.24 4.47 -10.32
N LEU A 83 -3.27 4.88 -11.06
CA LEU A 83 -3.41 6.26 -11.49
C LEU A 83 -3.53 7.22 -10.29
N ALA A 84 -4.34 6.86 -9.30
CA ALA A 84 -4.49 7.65 -8.08
C ALA A 84 -3.15 7.78 -7.30
N ALA A 85 -2.36 6.72 -7.25
CA ALA A 85 -1.04 6.75 -6.63
C ALA A 85 -0.07 7.67 -7.38
N VAL A 86 -0.02 7.59 -8.72
CA VAL A 86 0.83 8.45 -9.56
C VAL A 86 0.41 9.93 -9.44
N VAL A 87 -0.91 10.21 -9.49
CA VAL A 87 -1.43 11.56 -9.27
C VAL A 87 -1.12 12.04 -7.85
N GLY A 88 -1.27 11.19 -6.84
CA GLY A 88 -0.89 11.51 -5.46
C GLY A 88 0.59 11.86 -5.31
N LEU A 89 1.49 11.11 -5.95
CA LEU A 89 2.92 11.43 -5.98
C LEU A 89 3.21 12.78 -6.66
N ALA A 90 2.56 13.06 -7.78
CA ALA A 90 2.69 14.34 -8.48
C ALA A 90 2.15 15.52 -7.64
N LEU A 91 1.03 15.32 -6.94
CA LEU A 91 0.46 16.33 -6.05
C LEU A 91 1.38 16.61 -4.85
N VAL A 92 1.99 15.59 -4.27
CA VAL A 92 2.96 15.78 -3.18
C VAL A 92 4.19 16.54 -3.67
N LEU A 93 4.66 16.25 -4.87
CA LEU A 93 5.80 16.98 -5.46
C LEU A 93 5.46 18.47 -5.66
N ALA A 94 4.21 18.79 -6.05
CA ALA A 94 3.76 20.14 -6.29
C ALA A 94 3.37 20.91 -5.01
N ALA A 95 2.67 20.25 -4.07
CA ALA A 95 1.99 20.89 -2.93
C ALA A 95 2.14 20.14 -1.59
N GLY A 96 3.09 19.19 -1.49
CA GLY A 96 3.29 18.38 -0.28
C GLY A 96 3.72 19.21 0.94
N SER A 97 3.19 18.86 2.09
CA SER A 97 3.63 19.41 3.38
C SER A 97 4.96 18.77 3.81
N THR A 98 5.85 19.60 4.32
CA THR A 98 7.14 19.17 4.88
C THR A 98 6.92 18.66 6.30
N ILE A 99 7.08 17.36 6.52
CA ILE A 99 7.12 16.75 7.84
C ILE A 99 8.53 16.17 8.02
N ASN A 100 9.22 16.55 9.07
CA ASN A 100 10.60 16.14 9.38
C ASN A 100 11.61 16.41 8.23
N GLY A 101 11.41 17.49 7.46
CA GLY A 101 12.32 17.87 6.38
C GLY A 101 12.03 17.20 5.03
N SER A 102 11.08 16.29 4.95
CA SER A 102 10.67 15.59 3.74
C SER A 102 9.27 16.03 3.27
N ARG A 103 9.14 16.33 1.98
CA ARG A 103 7.86 16.70 1.32
C ARG A 103 7.17 15.45 0.76
N SER A 104 6.76 14.52 1.65
CA SER A 104 6.25 13.21 1.21
C SER A 104 4.84 12.92 1.72
N TRP A 105 4.26 13.83 2.48
CA TRP A 105 3.02 13.58 3.20
C TRP A 105 1.87 14.45 2.70
N LEU A 106 0.71 13.81 2.50
CA LEU A 106 -0.58 14.48 2.36
C LEU A 106 -1.31 14.38 3.70
N THR A 107 -1.51 15.51 4.36
CA THR A 107 -2.31 15.59 5.58
C THR A 107 -3.73 16.01 5.23
N PHE A 108 -4.69 15.12 5.46
CA PHE A 108 -6.11 15.40 5.26
C PHE A 108 -6.90 14.97 6.48
N ALA A 109 -7.65 15.88 7.09
CA ALA A 109 -8.50 15.65 8.27
C ALA A 109 -7.79 14.95 9.44
N GLY A 110 -6.49 15.26 9.68
CA GLY A 110 -5.71 14.67 10.77
C GLY A 110 -5.12 13.29 10.48
N LEU A 111 -5.38 12.74 9.31
CA LEU A 111 -4.72 11.54 8.78
C LEU A 111 -3.56 11.97 7.89
N SER A 112 -2.40 11.36 8.07
CA SER A 112 -1.24 11.54 7.20
C SER A 112 -1.14 10.33 6.28
N LEU A 113 -1.22 10.58 4.98
CA LEU A 113 -1.11 9.56 3.96
C LEU A 113 0.15 9.81 3.14
N GLN A 114 0.96 8.79 2.99
CA GLN A 114 2.16 8.84 2.17
C GLN A 114 1.86 8.16 0.82
N PRO A 115 1.75 8.92 -0.29
CA PRO A 115 1.41 8.35 -1.58
C PRO A 115 2.42 7.33 -2.11
N SER A 116 3.68 7.41 -1.69
CA SER A 116 4.71 6.43 -2.05
C SER A 116 4.40 5.01 -1.52
N GLU A 117 3.73 4.88 -0.36
CA GLU A 117 3.30 3.57 0.13
C GLU A 117 2.23 2.94 -0.78
N LEU A 118 1.26 3.75 -1.22
CA LEU A 118 0.26 3.30 -2.18
C LEU A 118 0.88 2.98 -3.55
N ALA A 119 1.87 3.76 -3.98
CA ALA A 119 2.55 3.55 -5.24
C ALA A 119 3.30 2.20 -5.27
N LYS A 120 3.95 1.80 -4.18
CA LYS A 120 4.60 0.48 -4.08
C LYS A 120 3.62 -0.65 -4.32
N LEU A 121 2.47 -0.62 -3.66
CA LEU A 121 1.41 -1.62 -3.85
C LEU A 121 0.85 -1.57 -5.27
N ALA A 122 0.59 -0.38 -5.80
CA ALA A 122 0.07 -0.19 -7.15
C ALA A 122 1.01 -0.73 -8.24
N VAL A 123 2.32 -0.54 -8.08
CA VAL A 123 3.34 -1.09 -8.99
C VAL A 123 3.32 -2.62 -8.96
N VAL A 124 3.35 -3.23 -7.77
CA VAL A 124 3.35 -4.69 -7.64
C VAL A 124 2.09 -5.31 -8.28
N ILE A 125 0.92 -4.75 -7.98
CA ILE A 125 -0.35 -5.23 -8.55
C ILE A 125 -0.40 -4.97 -10.06
N GLY A 126 0.02 -3.78 -10.52
CA GLY A 126 0.05 -3.41 -11.92
C GLY A 126 0.95 -4.32 -12.75
N MET A 127 2.15 -4.62 -12.26
CA MET A 127 3.06 -5.57 -12.91
C MET A 127 2.50 -6.99 -12.93
N ALA A 128 1.91 -7.45 -11.81
CA ALA A 128 1.30 -8.77 -11.74
C ALA A 128 0.15 -8.93 -12.73
N LEU A 129 -0.72 -7.92 -12.85
CA LEU A 129 -1.81 -7.91 -13.82
C LEU A 129 -1.31 -7.87 -15.25
N PHE A 130 -0.31 -7.03 -15.54
CA PHE A 130 0.28 -6.93 -16.86
C PHE A 130 0.83 -8.29 -17.33
N VAL A 131 1.58 -8.98 -16.45
CA VAL A 131 2.09 -10.33 -16.74
C VAL A 131 0.95 -11.34 -16.90
N ALA A 132 -0.06 -11.29 -16.02
CA ALA A 132 -1.19 -12.21 -16.08
C ALA A 132 -2.00 -12.07 -17.38
N GLU A 133 -2.19 -10.86 -17.88
CA GLU A 133 -2.89 -10.61 -19.15
C GLU A 133 -2.11 -11.12 -20.35
N ARG A 134 -0.80 -10.91 -20.35
CA ARG A 134 0.08 -11.44 -21.40
C ARG A 134 0.15 -12.97 -21.40
N SER A 135 0.07 -13.60 -20.23
CA SER A 135 0.12 -15.07 -20.10
C SER A 135 -1.17 -15.76 -20.56
N GLN A 136 -2.29 -15.07 -20.68
CA GLN A 136 -3.56 -15.66 -21.16
C GLN A 136 -3.53 -16.09 -22.64
N GLY A 137 -2.56 -15.62 -23.43
CA GLY A 137 -2.35 -16.00 -24.81
C GLY A 137 -1.72 -17.39 -25.03
N GLY A 138 -1.47 -18.17 -23.98
CA GLY A 138 -0.86 -19.50 -23.99
C GLY A 138 0.58 -19.53 -23.51
N TRP A 139 0.97 -20.63 -22.90
CA TRP A 139 2.30 -20.88 -22.26
C TRP A 139 3.52 -20.71 -23.18
N ARG A 140 3.31 -20.37 -24.46
CA ARG A 140 4.36 -20.20 -25.47
C ARG A 140 4.65 -18.76 -25.89
N GLN A 141 3.89 -17.78 -25.39
CA GLN A 141 4.22 -16.39 -25.71
C GLN A 141 5.43 -15.98 -24.86
N ARG A 142 6.59 -15.95 -25.51
CA ARG A 142 7.83 -15.42 -24.91
C ARG A 142 7.61 -13.94 -24.58
N VAL A 143 7.96 -13.55 -23.37
CA VAL A 143 8.01 -12.14 -22.98
C VAL A 143 8.87 -11.40 -24.02
N GLY A 144 8.25 -10.53 -24.79
CA GLY A 144 8.92 -9.76 -25.83
C GLY A 144 9.57 -8.50 -25.26
N GLY A 145 10.44 -7.88 -26.04
CA GLY A 145 11.07 -6.61 -25.63
C GLY A 145 10.06 -5.51 -25.27
N LEU A 146 8.93 -5.45 -25.97
CA LEU A 146 7.84 -4.50 -25.68
C LEU A 146 7.17 -4.76 -24.32
N ASP A 147 7.10 -6.01 -23.88
CA ASP A 147 6.55 -6.35 -22.57
C ASP A 147 7.47 -5.89 -21.44
N VAL A 148 8.79 -6.02 -21.66
CA VAL A 148 9.79 -5.50 -20.73
C VAL A 148 9.70 -3.98 -20.62
N VAL A 149 9.55 -3.29 -21.75
CA VAL A 149 9.36 -1.83 -21.74
C VAL A 149 8.08 -1.44 -21.00
N GLY A 150 6.97 -2.18 -21.20
CA GLY A 150 5.73 -1.95 -20.45
C GLY A 150 5.91 -2.09 -18.93
N MET A 151 6.60 -3.14 -18.49
CA MET A 151 6.91 -3.34 -17.07
C MET A 151 7.81 -2.23 -16.51
N LEU A 152 8.83 -1.82 -17.28
CA LEU A 152 9.72 -0.73 -16.90
C LEU A 152 8.98 0.60 -16.78
N LEU A 153 7.99 0.88 -17.63
CA LEU A 153 7.16 2.06 -17.53
C LEU A 153 6.27 2.03 -16.29
N ILE A 154 5.62 0.88 -16.01
CA ILE A 154 4.77 0.72 -14.83
C ILE A 154 5.57 0.93 -13.53
N ALA A 155 6.80 0.44 -13.46
CA ALA A 155 7.66 0.64 -12.29
C ALA A 155 8.40 1.98 -12.32
N GLY A 156 8.86 2.41 -13.49
CA GLY A 156 9.72 3.57 -13.68
C GLY A 156 9.05 4.90 -13.41
N VAL A 157 7.77 5.06 -13.84
CA VAL A 157 7.05 6.32 -13.62
C VAL A 157 6.93 6.67 -12.12
N PRO A 158 6.42 5.79 -11.25
CA PRO A 158 6.40 6.06 -9.81
C PRO A 158 7.81 6.19 -9.21
N ALA A 159 8.76 5.36 -9.66
CA ALA A 159 10.13 5.42 -9.16
C ALA A 159 10.79 6.78 -9.43
N VAL A 160 10.65 7.32 -10.64
CA VAL A 160 11.18 8.64 -10.98
C VAL A 160 10.51 9.73 -10.14
N LEU A 161 9.18 9.67 -9.95
CA LEU A 161 8.46 10.64 -9.12
C LEU A 161 8.94 10.59 -7.66
N ILE A 162 9.19 9.41 -7.11
CA ILE A 162 9.72 9.24 -5.74
C ILE A 162 11.15 9.76 -5.65
N LEU A 163 12.01 9.51 -6.65
CA LEU A 163 13.37 10.03 -6.68
C LEU A 163 13.45 11.57 -6.78
N LEU A 164 12.44 12.18 -7.40
CA LEU A 164 12.33 13.64 -7.46
C LEU A 164 11.80 14.25 -6.16
N GLN A 165 11.15 13.45 -5.31
CA GLN A 165 10.83 13.84 -3.94
C GLN A 165 12.11 13.67 -3.13
N PRO A 166 12.57 14.67 -2.34
CA PRO A 166 13.77 14.55 -1.51
C PRO A 166 13.49 13.65 -0.28
N ASP A 167 13.03 12.44 -0.53
CA ASP A 167 12.63 11.44 0.44
C ASP A 167 13.30 10.10 0.09
N LEU A 168 14.57 10.03 0.41
CA LEU A 168 15.35 8.80 0.25
C LEU A 168 15.30 7.90 1.50
N GLY A 169 14.24 8.00 2.31
CA GLY A 169 13.97 7.15 3.47
C GLY A 169 14.58 7.65 4.75
#